data_cf7eb873c72d219c330fb91d0f5945b7
#
_entry.id   cf7eb873c72d219c330fb91d0f5945b7
#
_cell.length_a   1.000
_cell.length_b   1.000
_cell.length_c   1.000
_cell.angle_alpha   90.00
_cell.angle_beta   90.00
_cell.angle_gamma   90.00
#
_symmetry.space_group_name_H-M   'P 1'
#
loop_
_entity.id
_entity.type
_entity.pdbx_description
1 polymer ?
#
loop_
_entity_poly.entity_id
_entity_poly.type
_entity_poly.pdbx_seq_one_letter_code
_entity_poly.pdbx_strand_id
1 'polypeptide(L)'
;MSLTPDQLRAARALLNISQDELARGAGVAVTSIRQFELGATANLQQKTENALLTHLGHKIEFIGTRGVALREADHAVIDGKDAIARLFEDIEEHLRGQDGAEILFLCGEPCLFTPDFTPRLTSLKEAGFTYRTICHDEETDEPVRVIPQDFAPLALQAVYGSTVAQMLGPERILIARSQTLADGQRRAFELLWAAIPAMKAQNEAETAVPDIGKRVKRA
;
A
#
# COMPACT_ATOMS: atom_id res chain seq x y z
N MET A 1 4.80 -23.85 17.68
CA MET A 1 5.91 -24.08 16.72
C MET A 1 7.18 -23.89 17.51
N SER A 2 8.12 -24.84 17.50
CA SER A 2 9.37 -24.72 18.28
C SER A 2 10.47 -24.20 17.37
N LEU A 3 11.22 -23.21 17.84
CA LEU A 3 12.36 -22.62 17.13
C LEU A 3 13.48 -23.65 16.99
N THR A 4 14.13 -23.69 15.84
CA THR A 4 15.29 -24.58 15.61
C THR A 4 16.60 -23.80 15.63
N PRO A 5 17.74 -24.44 15.97
CA PRO A 5 19.06 -23.80 15.93
C PRO A 5 19.39 -23.20 14.57
N ASP A 6 19.02 -23.89 13.47
CA ASP A 6 19.26 -23.42 12.11
C ASP A 6 18.43 -22.18 11.79
N GLN A 7 17.17 -22.15 12.21
CA GLN A 7 16.33 -20.96 12.05
C GLN A 7 16.88 -19.76 12.81
N LEU A 8 17.38 -19.95 14.05
CA LEU A 8 17.94 -18.86 14.83
C LEU A 8 19.20 -18.29 14.18
N ARG A 9 20.10 -19.16 13.69
CA ARG A 9 21.29 -18.74 12.93
C ARG A 9 20.93 -18.00 11.65
N ALA A 10 19.98 -18.52 10.89
CA ALA A 10 19.51 -17.91 9.64
C ALA A 10 18.86 -16.53 9.91
N ALA A 11 18.02 -16.41 10.93
CA ALA A 11 17.42 -15.14 11.33
C ALA A 11 18.46 -14.07 11.67
N ARG A 12 19.49 -14.43 12.45
CA ARG A 12 20.60 -13.50 12.75
C ARG A 12 21.40 -13.13 11.51
N ALA A 13 21.67 -14.09 10.63
CA ALA A 13 22.38 -13.82 9.38
C ALA A 13 21.61 -12.86 8.48
N LEU A 14 20.29 -13.06 8.32
CA LEU A 14 19.42 -12.17 7.55
C LEU A 14 19.38 -10.74 8.12
N LEU A 15 19.42 -10.61 9.45
CA LEU A 15 19.43 -9.32 10.13
C LEU A 15 20.83 -8.72 10.29
N ASN A 16 21.87 -9.47 9.91
CA ASN A 16 23.28 -9.10 10.10
C ASN A 16 23.62 -8.71 11.55
N ILE A 17 23.11 -9.47 12.52
CA ILE A 17 23.32 -9.23 13.96
C ILE A 17 24.11 -10.37 14.61
N SER A 18 24.95 -10.03 15.58
CA SER A 18 25.71 -10.95 16.40
C SER A 18 24.84 -11.65 17.45
N GLN A 19 25.34 -12.74 18.04
CA GLN A 19 24.68 -13.42 19.17
C GLN A 19 24.54 -12.49 20.40
N ASP A 20 25.53 -11.63 20.64
CA ASP A 20 25.51 -10.67 21.75
C ASP A 20 24.47 -9.55 21.52
N GLU A 21 24.30 -9.07 20.31
CA GLU A 21 23.26 -8.09 19.94
C GLU A 21 21.87 -8.70 20.06
N LEU A 22 21.67 -9.92 19.55
CA LEU A 22 20.41 -10.63 19.72
C LEU A 22 20.07 -10.87 21.18
N ALA A 23 21.04 -11.32 21.98
CA ALA A 23 20.86 -11.56 23.41
C ALA A 23 20.43 -10.28 24.17
N ARG A 24 21.10 -9.16 23.85
CA ARG A 24 20.80 -7.85 24.43
C ARG A 24 19.39 -7.36 24.00
N GLY A 25 19.07 -7.49 22.72
CA GLY A 25 17.77 -7.05 22.19
C GLY A 25 16.59 -7.88 22.73
N ALA A 26 16.75 -9.18 22.88
CA ALA A 26 15.74 -10.09 23.41
C ALA A 26 15.72 -10.18 24.95
N GLY A 27 16.69 -9.57 25.64
CA GLY A 27 16.79 -9.65 27.12
C GLY A 27 17.08 -11.05 27.63
N VAL A 28 17.88 -11.85 26.91
CA VAL A 28 18.23 -13.24 27.26
C VAL A 28 19.74 -13.40 27.41
N ALA A 29 20.17 -14.48 28.08
CA ALA A 29 21.59 -14.76 28.22
C ALA A 29 22.22 -15.19 26.89
N VAL A 30 23.35 -14.60 26.51
CA VAL A 30 24.09 -14.96 25.29
C VAL A 30 24.54 -16.42 25.28
N THR A 31 24.86 -16.97 26.46
CA THR A 31 25.25 -18.39 26.62
C THR A 31 24.13 -19.33 26.19
N SER A 32 22.86 -18.97 26.45
CA SER A 32 21.70 -19.76 26.02
C SER A 32 21.59 -19.80 24.49
N ILE A 33 21.83 -18.68 23.83
CA ILE A 33 21.84 -18.59 22.36
C ILE A 33 22.99 -19.43 21.78
N ARG A 34 24.20 -19.30 22.34
CA ARG A 34 25.39 -20.05 21.88
C ARG A 34 25.19 -21.54 21.99
N GLN A 35 24.75 -22.04 23.17
CA GLN A 35 24.51 -23.45 23.39
C GLN A 35 23.42 -24.03 22.48
N PHE A 36 22.37 -23.26 22.24
CA PHE A 36 21.28 -23.66 21.36
C PHE A 36 21.76 -23.73 19.91
N GLU A 37 22.42 -22.67 19.39
CA GLU A 37 22.93 -22.64 18.01
C GLU A 37 24.01 -23.73 17.74
N LEU A 38 24.77 -24.13 18.76
CA LEU A 38 25.74 -25.25 18.68
C LEU A 38 25.07 -26.62 18.75
N GLY A 39 23.76 -26.66 19.02
CA GLY A 39 23.06 -27.94 19.22
C GLY A 39 23.37 -28.62 20.55
N ALA A 40 24.05 -27.92 21.49
CA ALA A 40 24.36 -28.47 22.82
C ALA A 40 23.11 -28.62 23.71
N THR A 41 22.05 -27.83 23.38
CA THR A 41 20.72 -27.95 23.97
C THR A 41 19.71 -28.20 22.85
N ALA A 42 18.89 -29.26 23.02
CA ALA A 42 17.87 -29.60 22.01
C ALA A 42 16.74 -28.59 21.98
N ASN A 43 16.39 -28.00 23.12
CA ASN A 43 15.29 -27.01 23.25
C ASN A 43 15.71 -25.86 24.16
N LEU A 44 15.23 -24.67 23.82
CA LEU A 44 15.31 -23.52 24.72
C LEU A 44 14.26 -23.62 25.83
N GLN A 45 14.52 -22.97 26.96
CA GLN A 45 13.46 -22.75 27.93
C GLN A 45 12.35 -21.89 27.30
N GLN A 46 11.08 -22.22 27.57
CA GLN A 46 9.92 -21.54 26.97
C GLN A 46 9.98 -20.01 27.09
N LYS A 47 10.41 -19.50 28.24
CA LYS A 47 10.58 -18.04 28.46
C LYS A 47 11.61 -17.44 27.51
N THR A 48 12.74 -18.12 27.29
CA THR A 48 13.81 -17.66 26.39
C THR A 48 13.36 -17.75 24.94
N GLU A 49 12.70 -18.82 24.55
CA GLU A 49 12.16 -19.00 23.20
C GLU A 49 11.13 -17.92 22.88
N ASN A 50 10.18 -17.67 23.78
CA ASN A 50 9.17 -16.62 23.60
C ASN A 50 9.81 -15.22 23.47
N ALA A 51 10.82 -14.91 24.28
CA ALA A 51 11.53 -13.63 24.19
C ALA A 51 12.24 -13.44 22.85
N LEU A 52 12.90 -14.49 22.33
CA LEU A 52 13.54 -14.48 21.01
C LEU A 52 12.51 -14.34 19.89
N LEU A 53 11.43 -15.13 19.91
CA LEU A 53 10.36 -15.06 18.92
C LEU A 53 9.67 -13.69 18.91
N THR A 54 9.44 -13.08 20.07
CA THR A 54 8.88 -11.74 20.16
C THR A 54 9.83 -10.70 19.58
N HIS A 55 11.11 -10.74 19.94
CA HIS A 55 12.11 -9.79 19.44
C HIS A 55 12.34 -9.90 17.93
N LEU A 56 12.47 -11.13 17.41
CA LEU A 56 12.71 -11.38 16.00
C LEU A 56 11.43 -11.22 15.15
N GLY A 57 10.26 -11.53 15.69
CA GLY A 57 8.99 -11.59 14.96
C GLY A 57 8.55 -10.29 14.29
N HIS A 58 9.11 -9.15 14.69
CA HIS A 58 8.87 -7.87 14.02
C HIS A 58 9.62 -7.74 12.68
N LYS A 59 10.69 -8.52 12.48
CA LYS A 59 11.57 -8.43 11.31
C LYS A 59 11.74 -9.75 10.57
N ILE A 60 11.37 -10.86 11.21
CA ILE A 60 11.59 -12.23 10.70
C ILE A 60 10.27 -12.99 10.71
N GLU A 61 10.03 -13.69 9.63
CA GLU A 61 9.00 -14.72 9.52
C GLU A 61 9.65 -16.10 9.55
N PHE A 62 9.17 -16.97 10.44
CA PHE A 62 9.61 -18.37 10.53
C PHE A 62 8.65 -19.26 9.73
N ILE A 63 9.16 -19.91 8.67
CA ILE A 63 8.36 -20.69 7.73
C ILE A 63 8.59 -22.19 7.98
N GLY A 64 7.58 -22.90 8.44
CA GLY A 64 7.68 -24.33 8.75
C GLY A 64 8.77 -24.60 9.79
N THR A 65 9.47 -25.73 9.66
CA THR A 65 10.52 -26.16 10.60
C THR A 65 11.92 -25.70 10.22
N ARG A 66 12.13 -25.14 9.04
CA ARG A 66 13.48 -24.79 8.53
C ARG A 66 13.55 -23.45 7.83
N GLY A 67 12.42 -22.92 7.37
CA GLY A 67 12.39 -21.67 6.62
C GLY A 67 12.50 -20.45 7.52
N VAL A 68 13.17 -19.43 7.02
CA VAL A 68 13.27 -18.09 7.63
C VAL A 68 13.28 -17.08 6.50
N ALA A 69 12.45 -16.06 6.61
CA ALA A 69 12.42 -14.93 5.68
C ALA A 69 12.46 -13.60 6.45
N LEU A 70 12.97 -12.56 5.81
CA LEU A 70 12.76 -11.22 6.32
C LEU A 70 11.26 -10.90 6.22
N ARG A 71 10.67 -10.43 7.30
CA ARG A 71 9.33 -9.87 7.27
C ARG A 71 9.43 -8.51 6.58
N GLU A 72 8.70 -8.33 5.51
CA GLU A 72 8.52 -6.98 4.96
C GLU A 72 7.92 -6.10 6.05
N ALA A 73 8.41 -4.87 6.17
CA ALA A 73 7.85 -3.92 7.11
C ALA A 73 6.36 -3.73 6.78
N ASP A 74 5.49 -3.91 7.76
CA ASP A 74 4.04 -3.70 7.60
C ASP A 74 3.73 -2.24 7.20
N HIS A 75 4.72 -1.34 7.35
CA HIS A 75 4.63 0.05 6.90
C HIS A 75 6.01 0.62 6.57
N ALA A 76 6.02 1.58 5.68
CA ALA A 76 7.17 2.40 5.31
C ALA A 76 6.72 3.86 5.16
N VAL A 77 7.64 4.79 5.27
CA VAL A 77 7.40 6.20 4.96
C VAL A 77 8.36 6.60 3.85
N ILE A 78 7.81 7.14 2.79
CA ILE A 78 8.55 7.76 1.70
C ILE A 78 8.59 9.26 1.98
N ASP A 79 9.78 9.81 2.14
CA ASP A 79 10.02 11.25 2.36
C ASP A 79 10.84 11.83 1.20
N GLY A 80 10.55 13.06 0.80
CA GLY A 80 11.32 13.83 -0.17
C GLY A 80 10.52 14.23 -1.41
N LYS A 81 11.12 15.11 -2.21
CA LYS A 81 10.50 15.68 -3.43
C LYS A 81 10.15 14.64 -4.48
N ASP A 82 10.78 13.49 -4.43
CA ASP A 82 10.58 12.34 -5.30
C ASP A 82 9.56 11.33 -4.73
N ALA A 83 8.84 11.70 -3.67
CA ALA A 83 7.91 10.79 -2.98
C ALA A 83 6.86 10.17 -3.93
N ILE A 84 6.30 10.95 -4.84
CA ILE A 84 5.36 10.45 -5.86
C ILE A 84 6.05 9.46 -6.80
N ALA A 85 7.26 9.78 -7.27
CA ALA A 85 8.03 8.89 -8.13
C ALA A 85 8.25 7.53 -7.49
N ARG A 86 8.70 7.55 -6.24
CA ARG A 86 8.95 6.33 -5.45
C ARG A 86 7.69 5.56 -5.09
N LEU A 87 6.53 6.23 -4.96
CA LEU A 87 5.24 5.55 -4.84
C LEU A 87 4.96 4.70 -6.09
N PHE A 88 5.16 5.25 -7.28
CA PHE A 88 4.93 4.50 -8.53
C PHE A 88 5.92 3.35 -8.70
N GLU A 89 7.17 3.52 -8.31
CA GLU A 89 8.17 2.45 -8.26
C GLU A 89 7.73 1.32 -7.29
N ASP A 90 7.21 1.67 -6.10
CA ASP A 90 6.68 0.68 -5.13
C ASP A 90 5.45 -0.05 -5.70
N ILE A 91 4.55 0.63 -6.40
CA ILE A 91 3.40 0.02 -7.09
C ILE A 91 3.86 -1.00 -8.13
N GLU A 92 4.77 -0.62 -9.03
CA GLU A 92 5.29 -1.49 -10.09
C GLU A 92 6.03 -2.70 -9.51
N GLU A 93 6.85 -2.50 -8.47
CA GLU A 93 7.57 -3.58 -7.82
C GLU A 93 6.63 -4.56 -7.12
N HIS A 94 5.66 -4.03 -6.38
CA HIS A 94 4.71 -4.84 -5.60
C HIS A 94 3.74 -5.63 -6.49
N LEU A 95 3.37 -5.10 -7.65
CA LEU A 95 2.47 -5.75 -8.61
C LEU A 95 3.20 -6.53 -9.70
N ARG A 96 4.53 -6.60 -9.65
CA ARG A 96 5.33 -7.31 -10.66
C ARG A 96 4.89 -8.77 -10.83
N GLY A 97 4.56 -9.14 -12.07
CA GLY A 97 4.08 -10.50 -12.38
C GLY A 97 2.59 -10.73 -12.08
N GLN A 98 1.84 -9.67 -11.74
CA GLN A 98 0.39 -9.70 -11.56
C GLN A 98 -0.27 -8.99 -12.74
N ASP A 99 -0.27 -9.60 -13.91
CA ASP A 99 -0.85 -9.01 -15.12
C ASP A 99 -2.33 -8.65 -14.91
N GLY A 100 -2.71 -7.43 -15.31
CA GLY A 100 -4.06 -6.92 -15.17
C GLY A 100 -4.43 -6.50 -13.73
N ALA A 101 -3.47 -6.40 -12.81
CA ALA A 101 -3.73 -5.89 -11.47
C ALA A 101 -4.32 -4.48 -11.53
N GLU A 102 -5.31 -4.24 -10.66
CA GLU A 102 -6.00 -2.97 -10.58
C GLU A 102 -5.48 -2.11 -9.41
N ILE A 103 -5.29 -0.83 -9.72
CA ILE A 103 -4.89 0.20 -8.76
C ILE A 103 -6.06 1.18 -8.59
N LEU A 104 -6.41 1.49 -7.34
CA LEU A 104 -7.48 2.42 -7.02
C LEU A 104 -6.89 3.70 -6.45
N PHE A 105 -7.20 4.83 -7.07
CA PHE A 105 -6.76 6.15 -6.63
C PHE A 105 -7.94 6.97 -6.10
N LEU A 106 -7.81 7.47 -4.87
CA LEU A 106 -8.58 8.61 -4.36
C LEU A 106 -7.65 9.81 -4.35
N CYS A 107 -7.99 10.85 -5.11
CA CYS A 107 -7.15 12.02 -5.27
C CYS A 107 -7.88 13.28 -4.85
N GLY A 108 -7.32 14.00 -3.88
CA GLY A 108 -7.68 15.39 -3.60
C GLY A 108 -6.83 16.36 -4.43
N GLU A 109 -7.10 17.67 -4.30
CA GLU A 109 -6.21 18.68 -4.85
C GLU A 109 -4.80 18.58 -4.25
N PRO A 110 -3.77 18.82 -4.97
CA PRO A 110 -3.47 18.97 -6.41
C PRO A 110 -2.72 17.75 -6.97
N CYS A 111 -3.02 16.52 -6.51
CA CYS A 111 -2.17 15.35 -6.74
C CYS A 111 -2.15 14.89 -8.19
N LEU A 112 -3.27 15.02 -8.91
CA LEU A 112 -3.37 14.61 -10.32
C LEU A 112 -2.65 15.56 -11.28
N PHE A 113 -2.33 16.78 -10.83
CA PHE A 113 -1.78 17.85 -11.67
C PHE A 113 -0.30 18.12 -11.42
N THR A 114 0.38 17.28 -10.65
CA THR A 114 1.84 17.36 -10.67
C THR A 114 2.31 16.91 -12.04
N PRO A 115 3.27 17.61 -12.67
CA PRO A 115 3.83 17.22 -13.98
C PRO A 115 4.30 15.77 -14.04
N ASP A 116 4.55 15.18 -12.87
CA ASP A 116 5.08 13.82 -12.73
C ASP A 116 3.99 12.75 -12.62
N PHE A 117 2.73 13.07 -12.28
CA PHE A 117 1.70 12.07 -12.01
C PHE A 117 1.13 11.46 -13.30
N THR A 118 0.69 12.30 -14.24
CA THR A 118 0.07 11.86 -15.50
C THR A 118 0.98 10.98 -16.36
N PRO A 119 2.28 11.32 -16.57
CA PRO A 119 3.17 10.45 -17.30
C PRO A 119 3.34 9.06 -16.66
N ARG A 120 3.30 9.00 -15.32
CA ARG A 120 3.44 7.73 -14.58
C ARG A 120 2.19 6.85 -14.69
N LEU A 121 0.99 7.43 -14.73
CA LEU A 121 -0.23 6.68 -15.02
C LEU A 121 -0.15 6.02 -16.42
N THR A 122 0.40 6.73 -17.40
CA THR A 122 0.64 6.18 -18.74
C THR A 122 1.61 5.00 -18.68
N SER A 123 2.72 5.14 -17.94
CA SER A 123 3.69 4.05 -17.75
C SER A 123 3.06 2.81 -17.09
N LEU A 124 2.18 2.98 -16.09
CA LEU A 124 1.47 1.85 -15.46
C LEU A 124 0.60 1.10 -16.48
N LYS A 125 -0.09 1.81 -17.38
CA LYS A 125 -0.88 1.19 -18.46
C LYS A 125 0.01 0.43 -19.45
N GLU A 126 1.12 1.02 -19.86
CA GLU A 126 2.09 0.38 -20.75
C GLU A 126 2.69 -0.88 -20.11
N ALA A 127 2.81 -0.90 -18.77
CA ALA A 127 3.20 -2.06 -17.99
C ALA A 127 2.09 -3.12 -17.81
N GLY A 128 0.87 -2.87 -18.34
CA GLY A 128 -0.23 -3.83 -18.32
C GLY A 128 -1.15 -3.72 -17.09
N PHE A 129 -1.00 -2.69 -16.26
CA PHE A 129 -1.87 -2.45 -15.10
C PHE A 129 -3.12 -1.65 -15.50
N THR A 130 -4.18 -1.81 -14.73
CA THR A 130 -5.41 -1.02 -14.85
C THR A 130 -5.57 -0.13 -13.63
N TYR A 131 -6.27 0.99 -13.77
CA TYR A 131 -6.57 1.83 -12.61
C TYR A 131 -7.94 2.50 -12.74
N ARG A 132 -8.51 2.86 -11.60
CA ARG A 132 -9.71 3.69 -11.47
C ARG A 132 -9.41 4.83 -10.51
N THR A 133 -9.96 6.01 -10.80
CA THR A 133 -9.71 7.22 -10.02
C THR A 133 -11.02 7.87 -9.58
N ILE A 134 -11.10 8.26 -8.31
CA ILE A 134 -12.11 9.17 -7.79
C ILE A 134 -11.39 10.49 -7.45
N CYS A 135 -11.78 11.58 -8.08
CA CYS A 135 -11.18 12.90 -7.88
C CYS A 135 -12.25 13.99 -7.95
N HIS A 136 -11.86 15.26 -7.83
CA HIS A 136 -12.76 16.40 -7.93
C HIS A 136 -12.61 17.20 -9.23
N ASP A 137 -11.73 16.77 -10.15
CA ASP A 137 -11.45 17.49 -11.40
C ASP A 137 -11.81 16.68 -12.65
N GLU A 138 -12.19 17.39 -13.72
CA GLU A 138 -12.86 16.86 -14.90
C GLU A 138 -11.93 16.57 -16.09
N GLU A 139 -10.64 16.92 -16.05
CA GLU A 139 -9.77 16.93 -17.23
C GLU A 139 -9.08 15.58 -17.55
N THR A 140 -9.75 14.44 -17.40
CA THR A 140 -9.12 13.16 -17.77
C THR A 140 -10.01 12.28 -18.64
N ASP A 141 -9.45 11.69 -19.71
CA ASP A 141 -10.11 10.71 -20.61
C ASP A 141 -10.25 9.29 -20.01
N GLU A 142 -9.98 9.13 -18.71
CA GLU A 142 -9.82 7.85 -18.02
C GLU A 142 -11.10 7.44 -17.26
N PRO A 143 -11.19 6.20 -16.75
CA PRO A 143 -12.30 5.80 -15.88
C PRO A 143 -12.23 6.55 -14.56
N VAL A 144 -12.80 7.75 -14.57
CA VAL A 144 -12.81 8.71 -13.47
C VAL A 144 -14.23 8.91 -12.97
N ARG A 145 -14.40 9.05 -11.67
CA ARG A 145 -15.59 9.54 -11.01
C ARG A 145 -15.26 10.86 -10.33
N VAL A 146 -16.11 11.86 -10.54
CA VAL A 146 -15.91 13.19 -9.98
C VAL A 146 -16.82 13.39 -8.78
N ILE A 147 -16.23 13.78 -7.65
CA ILE A 147 -16.96 14.15 -6.43
C ILE A 147 -16.93 15.65 -6.24
N PRO A 148 -17.98 16.23 -5.60
CA PRO A 148 -17.97 17.65 -5.25
C PRO A 148 -16.76 18.00 -4.40
N GLN A 149 -16.19 19.18 -4.61
CA GLN A 149 -14.97 19.64 -3.93
C GLN A 149 -15.07 19.56 -2.40
N ASP A 150 -16.24 19.85 -1.83
CA ASP A 150 -16.49 19.78 -0.39
C ASP A 150 -16.30 18.37 0.21
N PHE A 151 -16.35 17.34 -0.63
CA PHE A 151 -16.18 15.93 -0.24
C PHE A 151 -14.89 15.32 -0.78
N ALA A 152 -14.07 16.10 -1.50
CA ALA A 152 -12.81 15.61 -2.03
C ALA A 152 -11.86 15.23 -0.89
N PRO A 153 -11.18 14.08 -0.98
CA PRO A 153 -10.14 13.75 -0.01
C PRO A 153 -9.03 14.80 -0.07
N LEU A 154 -8.55 15.23 1.08
CA LEU A 154 -7.52 16.28 1.16
C LEU A 154 -6.13 15.80 0.67
N ALA A 155 -5.95 14.50 0.47
CA ALA A 155 -4.68 13.92 0.10
C ALA A 155 -4.85 12.66 -0.74
N LEU A 156 -3.86 12.36 -1.60
CA LEU A 156 -3.78 11.15 -2.38
C LEU A 156 -3.82 9.90 -1.49
N GLN A 157 -4.69 8.96 -1.87
CA GLN A 157 -4.63 7.59 -1.39
C GLN A 157 -4.58 6.66 -2.60
N ALA A 158 -3.72 5.64 -2.54
CA ALA A 158 -3.66 4.56 -3.53
C ALA A 158 -3.84 3.21 -2.84
N VAL A 159 -4.60 2.29 -3.47
CA VAL A 159 -4.78 0.92 -3.00
C VAL A 159 -4.38 -0.03 -4.11
N TYR A 160 -3.38 -0.88 -3.85
CA TYR A 160 -2.83 -1.85 -4.81
C TYR A 160 -2.35 -3.11 -4.11
N GLY A 161 -2.59 -4.28 -4.67
CA GLY A 161 -2.28 -5.54 -4.01
C GLY A 161 -2.80 -5.59 -2.57
N SER A 162 -1.96 -5.88 -1.61
CA SER A 162 -2.26 -5.82 -0.17
C SER A 162 -1.84 -4.50 0.49
N THR A 163 -1.61 -3.46 -0.29
CA THR A 163 -0.99 -2.20 0.16
C THR A 163 -1.96 -1.03 0.06
N VAL A 164 -1.89 -0.15 1.04
CA VAL A 164 -2.51 1.18 1.03
C VAL A 164 -1.41 2.21 1.16
N ALA A 165 -1.32 3.12 0.20
CA ALA A 165 -0.48 4.30 0.26
C ALA A 165 -1.34 5.52 0.60
N GLN A 166 -0.91 6.31 1.57
CA GLN A 166 -1.59 7.52 2.00
C GLN A 166 -0.62 8.70 2.04
N MET A 167 -0.89 9.73 1.26
CA MET A 167 -0.15 10.98 1.36
C MET A 167 -0.43 11.66 2.70
N LEU A 168 0.60 11.99 3.45
CA LEU A 168 0.55 12.69 4.72
C LEU A 168 0.92 14.17 4.58
N GLY A 169 1.46 14.56 3.43
CA GLY A 169 1.89 15.91 3.08
C GLY A 169 2.53 15.92 1.70
N PRO A 170 2.91 17.08 1.17
CA PRO A 170 3.40 17.22 -0.22
C PRO A 170 4.56 16.30 -0.59
N GLU A 171 5.43 16.02 0.36
CA GLU A 171 6.66 15.24 0.17
C GLU A 171 6.72 14.01 1.10
N ARG A 172 5.56 13.56 1.62
CA ARG A 172 5.52 12.44 2.57
C ARG A 172 4.36 11.50 2.31
N ILE A 173 4.66 10.22 2.10
CA ILE A 173 3.69 9.15 1.84
C ILE A 173 3.91 8.01 2.82
N LEU A 174 2.86 7.60 3.51
CA LEU A 174 2.83 6.37 4.30
C LEU A 174 2.44 5.21 3.39
N ILE A 175 3.22 4.16 3.37
CA ILE A 175 2.91 2.86 2.76
C ILE A 175 2.54 1.90 3.88
N ALA A 176 1.35 1.35 3.86
CA ALA A 176 0.89 0.34 4.82
C ALA A 176 0.58 -0.97 4.09
N ARG A 177 1.32 -2.04 4.41
CA ARG A 177 1.16 -3.38 3.83
C ARG A 177 0.27 -4.21 4.75
N SER A 178 -1.01 -4.26 4.46
CA SER A 178 -2.01 -4.99 5.25
C SER A 178 -3.18 -5.39 4.37
N GLN A 179 -3.38 -6.68 4.17
CA GLN A 179 -4.51 -7.21 3.40
C GLN A 179 -5.85 -6.71 3.96
N THR A 180 -6.02 -6.75 5.28
CA THR A 180 -7.24 -6.31 5.94
C THR A 180 -7.53 -4.83 5.69
N LEU A 181 -6.49 -3.97 5.76
CA LEU A 181 -6.63 -2.54 5.49
C LEU A 181 -6.95 -2.31 4.00
N ALA A 182 -6.22 -2.95 3.10
CA ALA A 182 -6.44 -2.83 1.66
C ALA A 182 -7.86 -3.28 1.26
N ASP A 183 -8.35 -4.40 1.80
CA ASP A 183 -9.71 -4.89 1.55
C ASP A 183 -10.77 -3.93 2.09
N GLY A 184 -10.53 -3.32 3.26
CA GLY A 184 -11.40 -2.30 3.82
C GLY A 184 -11.49 -1.07 2.91
N GLN A 185 -10.36 -0.57 2.44
CA GLN A 185 -10.29 0.59 1.55
C GLN A 185 -10.89 0.29 0.16
N ARG A 186 -10.69 -0.92 -0.40
CA ARG A 186 -11.37 -1.32 -1.63
C ARG A 186 -12.88 -1.27 -1.51
N ARG A 187 -13.43 -1.84 -0.43
CA ARG A 187 -14.89 -1.80 -0.20
C ARG A 187 -15.42 -0.39 -0.08
N ALA A 188 -14.69 0.51 0.58
CA ALA A 188 -15.05 1.93 0.66
C ALA A 188 -15.01 2.60 -0.72
N PHE A 189 -13.96 2.31 -1.51
CA PHE A 189 -13.84 2.80 -2.88
C PHE A 189 -15.00 2.30 -3.75
N GLU A 190 -15.33 1.01 -3.72
CA GLU A 190 -16.44 0.43 -4.51
C GLU A 190 -17.79 1.06 -4.15
N LEU A 191 -18.02 1.34 -2.87
CA LEU A 191 -19.23 2.02 -2.43
C LEU A 191 -19.32 3.43 -3.02
N LEU A 192 -18.22 4.20 -2.96
CA LEU A 192 -18.14 5.53 -3.55
C LEU A 192 -18.28 5.47 -5.08
N TRP A 193 -17.57 4.52 -5.71
CA TRP A 193 -17.63 4.32 -7.15
C TRP A 193 -19.03 4.02 -7.65
N ALA A 194 -19.80 3.21 -6.93
CA ALA A 194 -21.18 2.89 -7.28
C ALA A 194 -22.14 4.06 -7.03
N ALA A 195 -21.88 4.86 -6.00
CA ALA A 195 -22.73 6.00 -5.62
C ALA A 195 -22.54 7.24 -6.50
N ILE A 196 -21.33 7.43 -7.07
CA ILE A 196 -21.00 8.60 -7.88
C ILE A 196 -21.35 8.31 -9.35
N PRO A 197 -22.18 9.15 -10.03
CA PRO A 197 -22.51 8.96 -11.45
C PRO A 197 -21.28 9.02 -12.35
N ALA A 198 -21.32 8.31 -13.48
CA ALA A 198 -20.31 8.44 -14.52
C ALA A 198 -20.46 9.80 -15.20
N MET A 199 -19.36 10.55 -15.38
CA MET A 199 -19.37 11.91 -15.97
C MET A 199 -20.06 12.02 -17.33
N LYS A 200 -19.96 11.00 -18.19
CA LYS A 200 -20.61 11.02 -19.52
C LYS A 200 -22.13 11.16 -19.47
N ALA A 201 -22.78 10.87 -18.35
CA ALA A 201 -24.23 10.99 -18.22
C ALA A 201 -24.70 12.41 -17.86
N GLN A 202 -23.83 13.27 -17.35
CA GLN A 202 -24.21 14.64 -16.96
C GLN A 202 -24.16 15.62 -18.14
N ASN A 203 -23.21 15.50 -19.05
CA ASN A 203 -23.12 16.38 -20.23
C ASN A 203 -24.25 16.17 -21.25
N GLU A 204 -24.87 15.00 -21.31
CA GLU A 204 -26.01 14.75 -22.19
C GLU A 204 -27.35 15.29 -21.63
N ALA A 205 -27.46 15.41 -20.29
CA ALA A 205 -28.65 15.94 -19.66
C ALA A 205 -28.72 17.50 -19.65
N GLU A 206 -27.55 18.15 -19.65
CA GLU A 206 -27.45 19.62 -19.60
C GLU A 206 -27.56 20.29 -20.97
N THR A 207 -27.35 19.55 -22.06
CA THR A 207 -27.55 20.02 -23.43
C THR A 207 -29.00 19.92 -23.91
N ALA A 208 -29.89 19.30 -23.14
CA ALA A 208 -31.32 19.27 -23.41
C ALA A 208 -32.06 20.45 -22.74
N VAL A 209 -31.63 21.70 -23.00
CA VAL A 209 -32.42 22.88 -22.67
C VAL A 209 -33.61 22.92 -23.67
N PRO A 210 -34.86 22.82 -23.19
CA PRO A 210 -36.00 22.99 -24.10
C PRO A 210 -36.01 24.43 -24.64
N ASP A 211 -35.99 24.54 -25.95
CA ASP A 211 -36.18 25.83 -26.65
C ASP A 211 -37.57 26.42 -26.32
N ILE A 212 -37.64 27.23 -25.25
CA ILE A 212 -38.83 27.96 -24.83
C ILE A 212 -38.98 29.31 -25.63
N GLY A 213 -38.27 29.46 -26.73
CA GLY A 213 -38.13 30.72 -27.48
C GLY A 213 -39.02 30.94 -28.71
N LYS A 214 -40.13 30.18 -28.97
CA LYS A 214 -41.01 30.44 -30.09
C LYS A 214 -42.48 30.19 -29.82
N ARG A 215 -43.11 30.99 -28.93
CA ARG A 215 -44.57 31.14 -28.90
C ARG A 215 -45.02 32.45 -28.26
N VAL A 216 -44.67 33.57 -28.85
CA VAL A 216 -45.47 34.80 -28.73
C VAL A 216 -45.27 35.63 -29.99
N LYS A 217 -46.07 35.35 -31.04
CA LYS A 217 -46.52 36.31 -32.04
C LYS A 217 -47.65 35.69 -32.85
N ARG A 218 -48.87 35.96 -32.43
CA ARG A 218 -50.07 36.21 -33.25
C ARG A 218 -51.34 36.02 -32.40
N ALA A 219 -51.86 37.08 -31.88
CA ALA A 219 -53.26 37.54 -32.05
C ALA A 219 -53.37 38.89 -31.35
#